data_e242543a90ee9b214537bada6df1dc0b
#
_entry.id   e242543a90ee9b214537bada6df1dc0b
#
_cell.length_a   1.000
_cell.length_b   1.000
_cell.length_c   1.000
_cell.angle_alpha   90.00
_cell.angle_beta   90.00
_cell.angle_gamma   90.00
#
_symmetry.space_group_name_H-M   'P 1'
#
loop_
_entity.id
_entity.type
_entity.pdbx_description
1 polymer ?
#
loop_
_entity_poly.entity_id
_entity_poly.type
_entity_poly.pdbx_seq_one_letter_code
_entity_poly.pdbx_strand_id
1 'polypeptide(L)'
;METSTLHKLKRKAGSLFESQLLQSGRVLEVRHWEPSTMIEIDLHLPQADIQNWHEIPYIKVRVDDLTYRDYTPAGWDAETNTCTLYIDAAHSGPGSKWAKHLQKDDIVRYLKIRSTRHAPASTPAIIGLGDESSMGHMLALQQMVLPATRFSGAIVMADENHRGLFGQYFKSPLMPIERNDVYGHHSLIQWVMEQQYNLEHSVFYLAGNHTMVGELRKLLKLQGYPSSQIRVQGFWS
;
A
#
# COMPACT_ATOMS: atom_id res chain seq x y z
N MET A 1 -35.68 25.71 -2.62
CA MET A 1 -34.54 26.31 -3.31
C MET A 1 -33.37 26.72 -2.39
N GLU A 2 -33.58 26.93 -1.10
CA GLU A 2 -32.51 27.35 -0.15
C GLU A 2 -31.45 26.28 0.19
N THR A 3 -31.81 25.01 0.24
CA THR A 3 -30.89 23.91 0.57
C THR A 3 -29.73 23.74 -0.44
N SER A 4 -29.98 24.04 -1.72
CA SER A 4 -28.97 23.94 -2.79
C SER A 4 -27.89 25.02 -2.68
N THR A 5 -28.25 26.23 -2.25
CA THR A 5 -27.33 27.36 -2.11
C THR A 5 -26.44 27.21 -0.88
N LEU A 6 -26.98 26.70 0.23
CA LEU A 6 -26.22 26.41 1.45
C LEU A 6 -25.20 25.28 1.24
N HIS A 7 -25.56 24.24 0.47
CA HIS A 7 -24.65 23.17 0.07
C HIS A 7 -23.51 23.68 -0.83
N LYS A 8 -23.82 24.56 -1.79
CA LYS A 8 -22.81 25.20 -2.66
C LYS A 8 -21.85 26.11 -1.88
N LEU A 9 -22.35 26.86 -0.89
CA LEU A 9 -21.53 27.72 -0.03
C LEU A 9 -20.63 26.91 0.91
N LYS A 10 -21.15 25.84 1.53
CA LYS A 10 -20.34 24.91 2.35
C LYS A 10 -19.25 24.22 1.50
N ARG A 11 -19.57 23.83 0.29
CA ARG A 11 -18.62 23.25 -0.66
C ARG A 11 -17.53 24.24 -1.09
N LYS A 12 -17.86 25.51 -1.35
CA LYS A 12 -16.92 26.59 -1.68
C LYS A 12 -16.01 26.95 -0.50
N ALA A 13 -16.56 27.05 0.72
CA ALA A 13 -15.76 27.30 1.92
C ALA A 13 -14.83 26.12 2.23
N GLY A 14 -15.31 24.88 2.10
CA GLY A 14 -14.49 23.66 2.24
C GLY A 14 -13.33 23.64 1.24
N SER A 15 -13.58 23.95 -0.04
CA SER A 15 -12.56 23.95 -1.09
C SER A 15 -11.49 25.04 -0.91
N LEU A 16 -11.84 26.18 -0.34
CA LEU A 16 -10.87 27.26 -0.03
C LEU A 16 -9.96 26.90 1.14
N PHE A 17 -10.48 26.28 2.19
CA PHE A 17 -9.68 25.76 3.31
C PHE A 17 -8.79 24.58 2.86
N GLU A 18 -9.31 23.73 2.02
CA GLU A 18 -8.62 22.55 1.49
C GLU A 18 -7.43 22.95 0.59
N SER A 19 -7.60 23.98 -0.24
CA SER A 19 -6.53 24.47 -1.14
C SER A 19 -5.29 24.97 -0.38
N GLN A 20 -5.44 25.43 0.86
CA GLN A 20 -4.32 25.86 1.72
C GLN A 20 -3.59 24.69 2.38
N LEU A 21 -4.22 23.51 2.47
CA LEU A 21 -3.65 22.31 3.08
C LEU A 21 -3.07 21.34 2.06
N LEU A 22 -3.41 21.49 0.78
CA LEU A 22 -2.96 20.61 -0.30
C LEU A 22 -1.54 20.95 -0.72
N GLN A 23 -0.69 19.95 -0.64
CA GLN A 23 0.63 19.94 -1.23
C GLN A 23 0.57 19.44 -2.67
N SER A 24 1.64 19.68 -3.43
CA SER A 24 1.74 19.30 -4.83
C SER A 24 2.94 18.40 -5.05
N GLY A 25 2.73 17.31 -5.75
CA GLY A 25 3.78 16.48 -6.33
C GLY A 25 3.66 16.47 -7.85
N ARG A 26 4.70 16.00 -8.52
CA ARG A 26 4.72 15.82 -9.97
C ARG A 26 4.88 14.34 -10.30
N VAL A 27 4.15 13.86 -11.27
CA VAL A 27 4.34 12.55 -11.89
C VAL A 27 5.60 12.60 -12.75
N LEU A 28 6.57 11.73 -12.46
CA LEU A 28 7.80 11.60 -13.23
C LEU A 28 7.64 10.57 -14.35
N GLU A 29 6.95 9.48 -14.05
CA GLU A 29 6.71 8.38 -14.98
C GLU A 29 5.46 7.61 -14.57
N VAL A 30 4.75 7.02 -15.55
CA VAL A 30 3.63 6.10 -15.34
C VAL A 30 3.87 4.85 -16.16
N ARG A 31 3.86 3.69 -15.51
CA ARG A 31 4.02 2.39 -16.16
C ARG A 31 2.81 1.51 -15.86
N HIS A 32 2.24 0.94 -16.91
CA HIS A 32 1.13 0.02 -16.82
C HIS A 32 1.66 -1.41 -16.94
N TRP A 33 1.41 -2.22 -15.93
CA TRP A 33 1.70 -3.64 -15.99
C TRP A 33 0.58 -4.34 -16.75
N GLU A 34 0.92 -5.07 -17.80
CA GLU A 34 -0.10 -5.82 -18.54
C GLU A 34 -0.78 -6.87 -17.64
N PRO A 35 -2.11 -6.93 -17.66
CA PRO A 35 -3.10 -6.32 -18.56
C PRO A 35 -3.59 -4.91 -18.13
N SER A 36 -2.73 -4.04 -17.63
CA SER A 36 -3.03 -2.65 -17.26
C SER A 36 -3.96 -2.50 -16.04
N THR A 37 -3.95 -3.49 -15.17
CA THR A 37 -4.68 -3.45 -13.89
C THR A 37 -3.79 -3.18 -12.68
N MET A 38 -2.48 -3.19 -12.86
CA MET A 38 -1.50 -2.66 -11.91
C MET A 38 -0.81 -1.45 -12.53
N ILE A 39 -0.79 -0.32 -11.82
CA ILE A 39 -0.20 0.93 -12.30
C ILE A 39 0.89 1.35 -11.33
N GLU A 40 2.07 1.57 -11.88
CA GLU A 40 3.25 2.06 -11.18
C GLU A 40 3.45 3.53 -11.52
N ILE A 41 3.58 4.39 -10.50
CA ILE A 41 3.64 5.84 -10.67
C ILE A 41 4.83 6.36 -9.86
N ASP A 42 5.83 6.89 -10.56
CA ASP A 42 6.92 7.60 -9.91
C ASP A 42 6.54 9.05 -9.65
N LEU A 43 6.73 9.49 -8.41
CA LEU A 43 6.38 10.83 -7.95
C LEU A 43 7.61 11.57 -7.43
N HIS A 44 7.67 12.87 -7.74
CA HIS A 44 8.52 13.83 -7.05
C HIS A 44 7.65 14.62 -6.05
N LEU A 45 8.04 14.59 -4.78
CA LEU A 45 7.31 15.18 -3.66
C LEU A 45 8.18 16.24 -2.95
N PRO A 46 8.38 17.44 -3.52
CA PRO A 46 9.38 18.41 -3.06
C PRO A 46 9.13 18.95 -1.65
N GLN A 47 7.92 18.76 -1.11
CA GLN A 47 7.53 19.23 0.23
C GLN A 47 7.50 18.08 1.27
N ALA A 48 7.83 16.85 0.85
CA ALA A 48 7.82 15.69 1.73
C ALA A 48 9.12 15.61 2.54
N ASP A 49 8.99 15.40 3.85
CA ASP A 49 10.12 15.14 4.73
C ASP A 49 10.43 13.64 4.77
N ILE A 50 10.93 13.13 3.65
CA ILE A 50 11.18 11.70 3.42
C ILE A 50 12.25 11.14 4.36
N GLN A 51 13.23 11.95 4.77
CA GLN A 51 14.32 11.53 5.66
C GLN A 51 13.81 11.07 7.04
N ASN A 52 12.66 11.56 7.47
CA ASN A 52 12.07 11.26 8.76
C ASN A 52 10.98 10.16 8.72
N TRP A 53 10.92 9.37 7.67
CA TRP A 53 10.01 8.22 7.60
C TRP A 53 10.57 7.02 8.38
N HIS A 54 10.18 6.92 9.65
CA HIS A 54 10.58 5.82 10.54
C HIS A 54 9.50 4.75 10.71
N GLU A 55 8.32 5.00 10.20
CA GLU A 55 7.17 4.08 10.11
C GLU A 55 6.67 4.08 8.68
N ILE A 56 6.01 3.02 8.24
CA ILE A 56 5.47 2.93 6.89
C ILE A 56 4.55 4.12 6.63
N PRO A 57 4.90 5.02 5.69
CA PRO A 57 4.12 6.22 5.42
C PRO A 57 2.90 5.91 4.56
N TYR A 58 1.92 6.81 4.57
CA TYR A 58 0.89 6.86 3.55
C TYR A 58 0.61 8.29 3.11
N ILE A 59 0.34 8.45 1.84
CA ILE A 59 0.01 9.71 1.18
C ILE A 59 -1.48 9.74 0.93
N LYS A 60 -2.18 10.74 1.48
CA LYS A 60 -3.60 10.94 1.20
C LYS A 60 -3.74 11.79 -0.07
N VAL A 61 -3.88 11.10 -1.20
CA VAL A 61 -3.97 11.71 -2.53
C VAL A 61 -5.41 12.10 -2.85
N ARG A 62 -5.61 13.29 -3.40
CA ARG A 62 -6.87 13.72 -3.97
C ARG A 62 -7.04 13.10 -5.36
N VAL A 63 -7.95 12.15 -5.49
CA VAL A 63 -8.20 11.40 -6.74
C VAL A 63 -9.37 11.94 -7.54
N ASP A 64 -10.23 12.77 -6.91
CA ASP A 64 -11.36 13.45 -7.54
C ASP A 64 -11.76 14.63 -6.67
N ASP A 65 -12.75 15.43 -7.07
CA ASP A 65 -13.26 16.55 -6.28
C ASP A 65 -13.75 16.04 -4.92
N LEU A 66 -13.10 16.51 -3.84
CA LEU A 66 -13.34 16.12 -2.45
C LEU A 66 -13.21 14.60 -2.15
N THR A 67 -12.59 13.83 -3.04
CA THR A 67 -12.39 12.39 -2.88
C THR A 67 -10.90 12.08 -2.70
N TYR A 68 -10.58 11.38 -1.61
CA TYR A 68 -9.20 11.03 -1.26
C TYR A 68 -9.01 9.52 -1.20
N ARG A 69 -7.79 9.09 -1.49
CA ARG A 69 -7.32 7.71 -1.30
C ARG A 69 -5.95 7.73 -0.64
N ASP A 70 -5.73 6.75 0.23
CA ASP A 70 -4.46 6.57 0.91
C ASP A 70 -3.63 5.56 0.12
N TYR A 71 -2.40 5.95 -0.24
CA TYR A 71 -1.45 5.09 -0.93
C TYR A 71 -0.14 5.04 -0.15
N THR A 72 0.44 3.86 -0.05
CA THR A 72 1.76 3.68 0.55
C THR A 72 2.85 3.89 -0.50
N PRO A 73 3.73 4.89 -0.35
CA PRO A 73 4.90 5.02 -1.19
C PRO A 73 5.92 3.92 -0.86
N ALA A 74 6.61 3.44 -1.87
CA ALA A 74 7.75 2.51 -1.76
C ALA A 74 8.91 3.02 -2.61
N GLY A 75 10.08 2.42 -2.48
CA GLY A 75 11.26 2.79 -3.27
C GLY A 75 11.62 4.27 -3.16
N TRP A 76 11.41 4.87 -2.00
CA TRP A 76 11.67 6.30 -1.84
C TRP A 76 13.16 6.61 -1.74
N ASP A 77 13.50 7.76 -2.27
CA ASP A 77 14.82 8.37 -2.18
C ASP A 77 14.71 9.77 -1.55
N ALA A 78 15.37 9.95 -0.41
CA ALA A 78 15.33 11.19 0.34
C ALA A 78 16.24 12.29 -0.27
N GLU A 79 17.21 11.94 -1.12
CA GLU A 79 18.08 12.92 -1.77
C GLU A 79 17.34 13.62 -2.92
N THR A 80 16.53 12.87 -3.64
CA THR A 80 15.76 13.36 -4.80
C THR A 80 14.32 13.71 -4.47
N ASN A 81 13.84 13.41 -3.24
CA ASN A 81 12.46 13.52 -2.83
C ASN A 81 11.48 12.76 -3.77
N THR A 82 11.88 11.57 -4.19
CA THR A 82 11.08 10.72 -5.08
C THR A 82 10.58 9.47 -4.37
N CYS A 83 9.47 8.92 -4.87
CA CYS A 83 8.94 7.62 -4.44
C CYS A 83 8.08 7.02 -5.55
N THR A 84 7.74 5.73 -5.41
CA THR A 84 6.87 5.02 -6.33
C THR A 84 5.58 4.59 -5.63
N LEU A 85 4.43 4.78 -6.27
CA LEU A 85 3.15 4.19 -5.89
C LEU A 85 2.84 3.00 -6.78
N TYR A 86 2.40 1.90 -6.17
CA TYR A 86 1.87 0.71 -6.87
C TYR A 86 0.37 0.64 -6.59
N ILE A 87 -0.44 0.77 -7.63
CA ILE A 87 -1.90 0.91 -7.50
C ILE A 87 -2.59 -0.24 -8.21
N ASP A 88 -3.29 -1.07 -7.42
CA ASP A 88 -4.26 -2.02 -7.98
C ASP A 88 -5.44 -1.24 -8.55
N ALA A 89 -5.52 -1.21 -9.86
CA ALA A 89 -6.53 -0.51 -10.64
C ALA A 89 -7.53 -1.47 -11.32
N ALA A 90 -7.61 -2.74 -10.88
CA ALA A 90 -8.57 -3.72 -11.37
C ALA A 90 -10.03 -3.32 -11.09
N HIS A 91 -10.26 -2.43 -10.13
CA HIS A 91 -11.57 -1.98 -9.71
C HIS A 91 -12.04 -0.71 -10.45
N SER A 92 -13.35 -0.43 -10.39
CA SER A 92 -13.95 0.78 -11.02
C SER A 92 -14.01 2.00 -10.09
N GLY A 93 -13.36 1.95 -8.94
CA GLY A 93 -13.37 3.02 -7.94
C GLY A 93 -12.68 4.31 -8.40
N PRO A 94 -12.88 5.44 -7.68
CA PRO A 94 -12.29 6.73 -8.04
C PRO A 94 -10.76 6.69 -8.11
N GLY A 95 -10.10 5.96 -7.20
CA GLY A 95 -8.64 5.79 -7.19
C GLY A 95 -8.11 5.09 -8.44
N SER A 96 -8.76 4.00 -8.86
CA SER A 96 -8.41 3.26 -10.07
C SER A 96 -8.61 4.10 -11.33
N LYS A 97 -9.72 4.85 -11.41
CA LYS A 97 -9.98 5.77 -12.51
C LYS A 97 -8.91 6.86 -12.58
N TRP A 98 -8.58 7.46 -11.44
CA TRP A 98 -7.55 8.48 -11.35
C TRP A 98 -6.20 7.95 -11.83
N ALA A 99 -5.76 6.80 -11.32
CA ALA A 99 -4.47 6.21 -11.68
C ALA A 99 -4.36 5.89 -13.18
N LYS A 100 -5.45 5.38 -13.80
CA LYS A 100 -5.50 5.06 -15.23
C LYS A 100 -5.38 6.26 -16.17
N HIS A 101 -5.67 7.47 -15.70
CA HIS A 101 -5.63 8.69 -16.51
C HIS A 101 -4.38 9.53 -16.28
N LEU A 102 -3.57 9.18 -15.29
CA LEU A 102 -2.33 9.91 -15.02
C LEU A 102 -1.33 9.77 -16.16
N GLN A 103 -0.64 10.87 -16.40
CA GLN A 103 0.44 10.94 -17.39
C GLN A 103 1.65 11.62 -16.76
N LYS A 104 2.81 11.44 -17.40
CA LYS A 104 4.03 12.15 -17.05
C LYS A 104 3.77 13.66 -17.01
N ASP A 105 4.38 14.31 -16.03
CA ASP A 105 4.27 15.76 -15.75
C ASP A 105 2.94 16.21 -15.14
N ASP A 106 1.96 15.32 -14.92
CA ASP A 106 0.75 15.66 -14.19
C ASP A 106 1.05 16.10 -12.76
N ILE A 107 0.22 17.01 -12.24
CA ILE A 107 0.31 17.48 -10.87
C ILE A 107 -0.61 16.66 -9.98
N VAL A 108 -0.02 15.94 -9.05
CA VAL A 108 -0.73 15.21 -8.00
C VAL A 108 -0.94 16.13 -6.81
N ARG A 109 -2.18 16.21 -6.33
CA ARG A 109 -2.53 16.97 -5.13
C ARG A 109 -2.70 16.00 -3.95
N TYR A 110 -2.07 16.28 -2.83
CA TYR A 110 -2.14 15.42 -1.65
C TYR A 110 -2.17 16.23 -0.36
N LEU A 111 -2.76 15.66 0.68
CA LEU A 111 -2.67 16.17 2.02
C LEU A 111 -1.34 15.75 2.67
N LYS A 112 -1.08 16.25 3.88
CA LYS A 112 0.12 15.89 4.66
C LYS A 112 0.28 14.36 4.72
N ILE A 113 1.49 13.90 4.45
CA ILE A 113 1.89 12.49 4.58
C ILE A 113 1.84 12.11 6.07
N ARG A 114 1.31 10.92 6.36
CA ARG A 114 1.18 10.38 7.71
C ARG A 114 1.79 9.00 7.77
N SER A 115 1.90 8.46 8.97
CA SER A 115 2.39 7.10 9.22
C SER A 115 1.25 6.14 9.52
N THR A 116 1.43 4.88 9.17
CA THR A 116 0.52 3.77 9.50
C THR A 116 0.70 3.25 10.93
N ARG A 117 1.66 3.79 11.69
CA ARG A 117 2.13 3.26 12.99
C ARG A 117 2.76 1.86 12.88
N HIS A 118 3.14 1.44 11.69
CA HIS A 118 3.87 0.20 11.45
C HIS A 118 5.34 0.55 11.18
N ALA A 119 6.16 0.48 12.23
CA ALA A 119 7.61 0.41 12.08
C ALA A 119 8.03 -1.06 11.99
N PRO A 120 9.13 -1.39 11.32
CA PRO A 120 9.70 -2.72 11.39
C PRO A 120 9.99 -3.12 12.83
N ALA A 121 9.53 -4.29 13.24
CA ALA A 121 9.82 -4.81 14.57
C ALA A 121 11.30 -5.17 14.69
N SER A 122 11.88 -4.92 15.86
CA SER A 122 13.21 -5.44 16.21
C SER A 122 13.06 -6.94 16.58
N THR A 123 13.13 -7.79 15.57
CA THR A 123 12.92 -9.24 15.66
C THR A 123 13.80 -9.97 14.65
N PRO A 124 14.17 -11.24 14.89
CA PRO A 124 14.91 -12.03 13.91
C PRO A 124 14.20 -12.25 12.58
N ALA A 125 12.85 -12.33 12.59
CA ALA A 125 12.09 -12.59 11.38
C ALA A 125 10.83 -11.72 11.27
N ILE A 126 10.66 -11.09 10.11
CA ILE A 126 9.45 -10.36 9.70
C ILE A 126 8.82 -11.09 8.53
N ILE A 127 7.51 -11.35 8.62
CA ILE A 127 6.72 -12.01 7.58
C ILE A 127 5.66 -11.04 7.06
N GLY A 128 5.75 -10.67 5.78
CA GLY A 128 4.76 -9.84 5.09
C GLY A 128 3.74 -10.70 4.33
N LEU A 129 2.44 -10.50 4.59
CA LEU A 129 1.36 -11.22 3.89
C LEU A 129 0.32 -10.23 3.39
N GLY A 130 0.02 -10.28 2.10
CA GLY A 130 -0.92 -9.34 1.53
C GLY A 130 -1.43 -9.68 0.13
N ASP A 131 -2.25 -8.78 -0.42
CA ASP A 131 -2.74 -8.82 -1.79
C ASP A 131 -2.07 -7.73 -2.66
N GLU A 132 -2.46 -7.64 -3.93
CA GLU A 132 -1.94 -6.65 -4.88
C GLU A 132 -2.05 -5.21 -4.36
N SER A 133 -3.15 -4.88 -3.65
CA SER A 133 -3.37 -3.54 -3.11
C SER A 133 -2.37 -3.17 -2.01
N SER A 134 -1.74 -4.17 -1.40
CA SER A 134 -0.75 -4.02 -0.34
C SER A 134 0.70 -4.02 -0.83
N MET A 135 0.93 -4.18 -2.14
CA MET A 135 2.29 -4.32 -2.70
C MET A 135 3.21 -3.18 -2.28
N GLY A 136 2.76 -1.92 -2.41
CA GLY A 136 3.52 -0.76 -1.94
C GLY A 136 3.85 -0.82 -0.45
N HIS A 137 2.90 -1.28 0.38
CA HIS A 137 3.11 -1.42 1.83
C HIS A 137 4.17 -2.48 2.17
N MET A 138 4.16 -3.61 1.48
CA MET A 138 5.13 -4.69 1.71
C MET A 138 6.52 -4.31 1.21
N LEU A 139 6.64 -3.62 0.08
CA LEU A 139 7.90 -3.10 -0.44
C LEU A 139 8.47 -1.98 0.45
N ALA A 140 7.61 -1.10 0.98
CA ALA A 140 7.99 -0.10 1.96
C ALA A 140 8.52 -0.74 3.25
N LEU A 141 7.82 -1.76 3.76
CA LEU A 141 8.29 -2.53 4.91
C LEU A 141 9.66 -3.16 4.65
N GLN A 142 9.84 -3.80 3.51
CA GLN A 142 11.13 -4.39 3.11
C GLN A 142 12.26 -3.35 3.08
N GLN A 143 12.01 -2.16 2.54
CA GLN A 143 13.00 -1.07 2.49
C GLN A 143 13.46 -0.62 3.88
N MET A 144 12.56 -0.70 4.88
CA MET A 144 12.81 -0.25 6.25
C MET A 144 13.39 -1.33 7.15
N VAL A 145 13.32 -2.61 6.77
CA VAL A 145 13.82 -3.73 7.59
C VAL A 145 15.33 -3.65 7.75
N LEU A 146 15.79 -3.84 8.99
CA LEU A 146 17.22 -3.84 9.31
C LEU A 146 17.93 -5.02 8.63
N PRO A 147 19.21 -4.86 8.21
CA PRO A 147 19.96 -5.90 7.52
C PRO A 147 20.08 -7.23 8.29
N ALA A 148 20.02 -7.19 9.64
CA ALA A 148 20.10 -8.36 10.49
C ALA A 148 18.76 -9.12 10.63
N THR A 149 17.64 -8.53 10.18
CA THR A 149 16.31 -9.13 10.25
C THR A 149 15.99 -9.88 8.96
N ARG A 150 15.64 -11.15 9.07
CA ARG A 150 15.14 -11.92 7.91
C ARG A 150 13.75 -11.42 7.53
N PHE A 151 13.61 -10.92 6.30
CA PHE A 151 12.32 -10.59 5.72
C PHE A 151 11.88 -11.69 4.76
N SER A 152 10.62 -12.10 4.82
CA SER A 152 10.01 -13.07 3.90
C SER A 152 8.50 -12.85 3.86
N GLY A 153 7.79 -13.55 2.96
CA GLY A 153 6.33 -13.47 2.92
C GLY A 153 5.76 -13.83 1.57
N ALA A 154 4.48 -13.50 1.39
CA ALA A 154 3.78 -13.73 0.13
C ALA A 154 2.81 -12.59 -0.19
N ILE A 155 2.67 -12.31 -1.49
CA ILE A 155 1.66 -11.41 -2.04
C ILE A 155 0.79 -12.20 -3.00
N VAL A 156 -0.52 -12.25 -2.72
CA VAL A 156 -1.50 -12.84 -3.65
C VAL A 156 -1.73 -11.90 -4.81
N MET A 157 -1.59 -12.42 -6.02
CA MET A 157 -1.83 -11.69 -7.27
C MET A 157 -2.73 -12.51 -8.19
N ALA A 158 -3.79 -11.90 -8.73
CA ALA A 158 -4.74 -12.57 -9.60
C ALA A 158 -4.12 -12.86 -10.97
N ASP A 159 -3.39 -11.91 -11.52
CA ASP A 159 -2.84 -11.99 -12.86
C ASP A 159 -1.46 -12.67 -12.90
N GLU A 160 -1.28 -13.61 -13.82
CA GLU A 160 -0.03 -14.35 -14.00
C GLU A 160 1.11 -13.44 -14.49
N ASN A 161 0.80 -12.51 -15.39
CA ASN A 161 1.80 -11.57 -15.88
C ASN A 161 2.31 -10.66 -14.75
N HIS A 162 1.42 -10.21 -13.85
CA HIS A 162 1.82 -9.43 -12.68
C HIS A 162 2.75 -10.23 -11.76
N ARG A 163 2.48 -11.53 -11.55
CA ARG A 163 3.38 -12.41 -10.77
C ARG A 163 4.75 -12.54 -11.43
N GLY A 164 4.77 -12.71 -12.76
CA GLY A 164 6.00 -12.76 -13.54
C GLY A 164 6.80 -11.46 -13.47
N LEU A 165 6.14 -10.32 -13.67
CA LEU A 165 6.75 -9.00 -13.60
C LEU A 165 7.28 -8.70 -12.19
N PHE A 166 6.53 -9.03 -11.14
CA PHE A 166 6.99 -8.86 -9.77
C PHE A 166 8.32 -9.59 -9.53
N GLY A 167 8.42 -10.85 -9.94
CA GLY A 167 9.65 -11.65 -9.80
C GLY A 167 10.83 -11.14 -10.63
N GLN A 168 10.56 -10.47 -11.76
CA GLN A 168 11.59 -9.87 -12.61
C GLN A 168 12.09 -8.52 -12.10
N TYR A 169 11.18 -7.65 -11.65
CA TYR A 169 11.51 -6.28 -11.24
C TYR A 169 12.05 -6.19 -9.82
N PHE A 170 11.56 -7.04 -8.91
CA PHE A 170 11.93 -6.92 -7.50
C PHE A 170 12.87 -8.03 -7.05
N LYS A 171 14.03 -7.63 -6.52
CA LYS A 171 14.88 -8.52 -5.71
C LYS A 171 14.27 -8.62 -4.31
N SER A 172 13.05 -9.16 -4.24
CA SER A 172 12.28 -9.25 -3.01
C SER A 172 12.22 -10.71 -2.54
N PRO A 173 12.33 -10.96 -1.23
CA PRO A 173 12.05 -12.28 -0.65
C PRO A 173 10.54 -12.54 -0.48
N LEU A 174 9.68 -11.65 -0.97
CA LEU A 174 8.24 -11.87 -1.07
C LEU A 174 7.93 -12.75 -2.27
N MET A 175 7.12 -13.77 -2.06
CA MET A 175 6.70 -14.69 -3.11
C MET A 175 5.36 -14.22 -3.71
N PRO A 176 5.29 -13.91 -4.99
CA PRO A 176 4.01 -13.69 -5.66
C PRO A 176 3.30 -15.04 -5.83
N ILE A 177 2.11 -15.20 -5.25
CA ILE A 177 1.32 -16.44 -5.31
C ILE A 177 -0.01 -16.21 -6.00
N GLU A 178 -0.59 -17.28 -6.57
CA GLU A 178 -1.84 -17.21 -7.29
C GLU A 178 -3.02 -16.97 -6.34
N ARG A 179 -3.99 -16.18 -6.80
CA ARG A 179 -5.28 -15.98 -6.13
C ARG A 179 -6.25 -17.10 -6.49
N ASN A 180 -6.58 -17.95 -5.51
CA ASN A 180 -7.51 -19.08 -5.68
C ASN A 180 -8.94 -18.76 -5.24
N ASP A 181 -9.19 -17.58 -4.67
CA ASP A 181 -10.52 -17.14 -4.20
C ASP A 181 -10.69 -15.63 -4.36
N VAL A 182 -11.90 -15.13 -4.08
CA VAL A 182 -12.27 -13.72 -4.28
C VAL A 182 -11.39 -12.74 -3.51
N TYR A 183 -10.94 -13.11 -2.32
CA TYR A 183 -10.17 -12.25 -1.42
C TYR A 183 -8.71 -12.65 -1.24
N GLY A 184 -8.29 -13.79 -1.82
CA GLY A 184 -6.92 -14.32 -1.72
C GLY A 184 -6.55 -14.93 -0.38
N HIS A 185 -7.49 -15.02 0.59
CA HIS A 185 -7.17 -15.52 1.93
C HIS A 185 -6.88 -17.02 1.95
N HIS A 186 -7.53 -17.84 1.12
CA HIS A 186 -7.24 -19.28 1.04
C HIS A 186 -5.82 -19.55 0.55
N SER A 187 -5.36 -18.84 -0.49
CA SER A 187 -4.00 -18.97 -0.98
C SER A 187 -2.96 -18.64 0.09
N LEU A 188 -3.17 -17.54 0.83
CA LEU A 188 -2.25 -17.16 1.90
C LEU A 188 -2.33 -18.08 3.12
N ILE A 189 -3.52 -18.56 3.48
CA ILE A 189 -3.69 -19.56 4.56
C ILE A 189 -2.90 -20.81 4.22
N GLN A 190 -3.09 -21.35 3.01
CA GLN A 190 -2.36 -22.53 2.56
C GLN A 190 -0.85 -22.28 2.60
N TRP A 191 -0.39 -21.14 2.05
CA TRP A 191 1.01 -20.79 2.06
C TRP A 191 1.59 -20.70 3.48
N VAL A 192 0.88 -20.06 4.42
CA VAL A 192 1.30 -19.98 5.84
C VAL A 192 1.37 -21.35 6.50
N MET A 193 0.41 -22.24 6.20
CA MET A 193 0.39 -23.59 6.78
C MET A 193 1.55 -24.48 6.28
N GLU A 194 2.06 -24.21 5.10
CA GLU A 194 3.22 -24.91 4.54
C GLU A 194 4.55 -24.41 5.10
N GLN A 195 4.55 -23.25 5.80
CA GLN A 195 5.74 -22.68 6.40
C GLN A 195 5.88 -23.12 7.86
N GLN A 196 7.12 -23.19 8.32
CA GLN A 196 7.45 -23.46 9.73
C GLN A 196 8.08 -22.21 10.35
N TYR A 197 7.23 -21.33 10.90
CA TYR A 197 7.70 -20.12 11.57
C TYR A 197 7.95 -20.34 13.05
N ASN A 198 9.02 -19.72 13.57
CA ASN A 198 9.32 -19.76 14.99
C ASN A 198 8.36 -18.83 15.75
N LEU A 199 7.65 -19.37 16.76
CA LEU A 199 6.67 -18.65 17.56
C LEU A 199 7.29 -17.47 18.35
N GLU A 200 8.53 -17.59 18.79
CA GLU A 200 9.16 -16.56 19.64
C GLU A 200 9.78 -15.43 18.81
N HIS A 201 10.14 -15.71 17.55
CA HIS A 201 11.00 -14.83 16.76
C HIS A 201 10.35 -14.28 15.50
N SER A 202 9.06 -14.53 15.28
CA SER A 202 8.36 -14.10 14.07
C SER A 202 7.35 -13.00 14.37
N VAL A 203 7.36 -11.92 13.55
CA VAL A 203 6.33 -10.88 13.56
C VAL A 203 5.69 -10.79 12.18
N PHE A 204 4.38 -10.85 12.14
CA PHE A 204 3.58 -10.83 10.92
C PHE A 204 3.03 -9.44 10.64
N TYR A 205 3.14 -9.01 9.40
CA TYR A 205 2.51 -7.81 8.86
C TYR A 205 1.49 -8.23 7.81
N LEU A 206 0.22 -8.02 8.13
CA LEU A 206 -0.92 -8.39 7.28
C LEU A 206 -1.52 -7.11 6.71
N ALA A 207 -1.53 -6.97 5.38
CA ALA A 207 -2.10 -5.77 4.74
C ALA A 207 -2.88 -6.12 3.47
N GLY A 208 -3.95 -5.34 3.17
CA GLY A 208 -4.79 -5.52 2.01
C GLY A 208 -6.28 -5.60 2.34
N ASN A 209 -7.01 -6.52 1.71
CA ASN A 209 -8.44 -6.72 1.94
C ASN A 209 -8.77 -7.03 3.40
N HIS A 210 -9.79 -6.41 3.98
CA HIS A 210 -10.17 -6.58 5.38
C HIS A 210 -10.55 -8.03 5.74
N THR A 211 -11.24 -8.73 4.85
CA THR A 211 -11.62 -10.14 5.07
C THR A 211 -10.39 -11.02 5.12
N MET A 212 -9.48 -10.88 4.16
CA MET A 212 -8.21 -11.61 4.10
C MET A 212 -7.37 -11.37 5.37
N VAL A 213 -7.18 -10.11 5.76
CA VAL A 213 -6.43 -9.74 6.97
C VAL A 213 -7.06 -10.35 8.23
N GLY A 214 -8.40 -10.34 8.31
CA GLY A 214 -9.16 -10.91 9.42
C GLY A 214 -8.98 -12.43 9.55
N GLU A 215 -9.06 -13.17 8.44
CA GLU A 215 -8.92 -14.63 8.43
C GLU A 215 -7.47 -15.05 8.72
N LEU A 216 -6.48 -14.39 8.14
CA LEU A 216 -5.06 -14.64 8.47
C LEU A 216 -4.76 -14.36 9.95
N ARG A 217 -5.31 -13.28 10.52
CA ARG A 217 -5.14 -12.98 11.95
C ARG A 217 -5.74 -14.06 12.84
N LYS A 218 -6.92 -14.59 12.48
CA LYS A 218 -7.55 -15.71 13.22
C LYS A 218 -6.67 -16.97 13.16
N LEU A 219 -6.19 -17.32 11.96
CA LEU A 219 -5.29 -18.48 11.78
C LEU A 219 -4.05 -18.36 12.66
N LEU A 220 -3.33 -17.24 12.59
CA LEU A 220 -2.10 -17.05 13.35
C LEU A 220 -2.34 -17.12 14.86
N LYS A 221 -3.48 -16.59 15.35
CA LYS A 221 -3.86 -16.74 16.76
C LYS A 221 -4.14 -18.18 17.15
N LEU A 222 -4.79 -18.97 16.29
CA LEU A 222 -5.02 -20.40 16.52
C LEU A 222 -3.70 -21.19 16.54
N GLN A 223 -2.70 -20.73 15.78
CA GLN A 223 -1.33 -21.30 15.79
C GLN A 223 -0.51 -20.85 17.02
N GLY A 224 -1.06 -20.01 17.91
CA GLY A 224 -0.41 -19.62 19.17
C GLY A 224 0.33 -18.28 19.12
N TYR A 225 0.32 -17.53 17.99
CA TYR A 225 0.98 -16.22 17.91
C TYR A 225 0.20 -15.18 18.72
N PRO A 226 0.81 -14.46 19.67
CA PRO A 226 0.16 -13.41 20.43
C PRO A 226 -0.15 -12.20 19.55
N SER A 227 -1.16 -11.41 19.93
CA SER A 227 -1.58 -10.22 19.18
C SER A 227 -0.45 -9.18 18.99
N SER A 228 0.52 -9.16 19.87
CA SER A 228 1.71 -8.29 19.78
C SER A 228 2.64 -8.63 18.61
N GLN A 229 2.58 -9.87 18.11
CA GLN A 229 3.33 -10.32 16.94
C GLN A 229 2.55 -10.23 15.64
N ILE A 230 1.30 -9.71 15.66
CA ILE A 230 0.46 -9.63 14.48
C ILE A 230 0.07 -8.17 14.23
N ARG A 231 0.70 -7.52 13.26
CA ARG A 231 0.43 -6.17 12.80
C ARG A 231 -0.57 -6.23 11.65
N VAL A 232 -1.62 -5.40 11.68
CA VAL A 232 -2.69 -5.48 10.68
C VAL A 232 -3.00 -4.10 10.08
N GLN A 233 -3.18 -4.05 8.76
CA GLN A 233 -3.57 -2.86 8.02
C GLN A 233 -4.56 -3.24 6.92
N GLY A 234 -5.85 -3.02 7.16
CA GLY A 234 -6.88 -3.20 6.13
C GLY A 234 -7.01 -1.95 5.26
N PHE A 235 -7.13 -2.12 3.95
CA PHE A 235 -7.25 -1.03 2.98
C PHE A 235 -8.65 -0.93 2.38
N TRP A 236 -9.33 -2.06 2.15
CA TRP A 236 -10.63 -2.11 1.50
C TRP A 236 -11.43 -3.34 1.96
N SER A 237 -12.76 -3.31 1.75
CA SER A 237 -13.73 -4.36 2.14
C SER A 237 -14.67 -4.69 0.99
#